data_864ca83a13d8ed92316ab8934397c87c
#
_entry.id   864ca83a13d8ed92316ab8934397c87c
#
_cell.length_a   1.000
_cell.length_b   1.000
_cell.length_c   1.000
_cell.angle_alpha   90.00
_cell.angle_beta   90.00
_cell.angle_gamma   90.00
#
_symmetry.space_group_name_H-M   'P 1'
#
loop_
_entity.id
_entity.type
_entity.pdbx_description
1 polymer ?
#
loop_
_entity_poly.entity_id
_entity_poly.type
_entity_poly.pdbx_seq_one_letter_code
_entity_poly.pdbx_strand_id
1 'polypeptide(L)'
;ETANYFARYIGLARGENLYQIKRGNNGISLNVADRIVSKFPQIDKLWLLTGEGQMFADARQRGMQIPFYNTDVEQHIASLDRLEAECDLVVLPVGDCDLAMVYNGRAMGAVVPPGTIVLLKAIDADAIIPGEEYVIVCQKIVTLRIVRAADAEGKYRLVPGDRENFDDIVVNASDITSVYKVKGKLIINS
;
A
#
# COMPACT_ATOMS: atom_id res chain seq x y z
N GLU A 1 -2.25 -6.38 35.52
CA GLU A 1 -1.58 -7.53 34.89
C GLU A 1 -0.18 -7.72 35.47
N THR A 2 0.19 -8.96 35.79
CA THR A 2 1.47 -9.24 36.45
C THR A 2 2.60 -9.35 35.43
N ALA A 3 3.85 -9.02 35.83
CA ALA A 3 5.03 -9.17 34.97
C ALA A 3 5.20 -10.61 34.43
N ASN A 4 4.70 -11.61 35.15
CA ASN A 4 4.71 -13.01 34.73
C ASN A 4 3.74 -13.27 33.56
N TYR A 5 2.58 -12.64 33.54
CA TYR A 5 1.65 -12.71 32.40
C TYR A 5 2.28 -12.10 31.16
N PHE A 6 2.81 -10.89 31.28
CA PHE A 6 3.50 -10.19 30.19
C PHE A 6 4.70 -10.98 29.66
N ALA A 7 5.51 -11.58 30.57
CA ALA A 7 6.63 -12.42 30.15
C ALA A 7 6.17 -13.58 29.24
N ARG A 8 5.13 -14.29 29.64
CA ARG A 8 4.57 -15.39 28.84
C ARG A 8 4.01 -14.90 27.51
N TYR A 9 3.35 -13.73 27.51
CA TYR A 9 2.77 -13.15 26.32
C TYR A 9 3.83 -12.82 25.23
N ILE A 10 5.00 -12.33 25.65
CA ILE A 10 6.13 -12.07 24.75
C ILE A 10 7.06 -13.29 24.54
N GLY A 11 6.66 -14.46 25.04
CA GLY A 11 7.38 -15.72 24.85
C GLY A 11 8.62 -15.91 25.72
N LEU A 12 8.68 -15.27 26.89
CA LEU A 12 9.70 -15.54 27.90
C LEU A 12 9.24 -16.64 28.86
N ALA A 13 10.15 -17.56 29.22
CA ALA A 13 9.84 -18.66 30.13
C ALA A 13 9.56 -18.20 31.56
N ARG A 14 10.18 -17.11 32.02
CA ARG A 14 10.07 -16.56 33.38
C ARG A 14 10.05 -15.04 33.38
N GLY A 15 9.33 -14.46 34.39
CA GLY A 15 9.19 -13.01 34.53
C GLY A 15 10.28 -12.30 35.35
N GLU A 16 11.25 -13.04 35.91
CA GLU A 16 12.26 -12.50 36.83
C GLU A 16 13.06 -11.35 36.21
N ASN A 17 13.44 -11.49 34.94
CA ASN A 17 14.19 -10.44 34.23
C ASN A 17 13.35 -9.16 34.07
N LEU A 18 12.06 -9.26 33.82
CA LEU A 18 11.15 -8.12 33.70
C LEU A 18 10.94 -7.41 35.05
N TYR A 19 10.96 -8.14 36.17
CA TYR A 19 10.91 -7.54 37.49
C TYR A 19 12.17 -6.70 37.78
N GLN A 20 13.35 -7.16 37.36
CA GLN A 20 14.60 -6.41 37.54
C GLN A 20 14.61 -5.16 36.65
N ILE A 21 14.12 -5.26 35.42
CA ILE A 21 13.95 -4.11 34.52
C ILE A 21 12.98 -3.10 35.13
N LYS A 22 11.82 -3.54 35.63
CA LYS A 22 10.82 -2.67 36.27
C LYS A 22 11.37 -1.94 37.50
N ARG A 23 12.31 -2.55 38.22
CA ARG A 23 12.97 -1.94 39.38
C ARG A 23 14.15 -1.00 39.02
N GLY A 24 14.47 -0.90 37.72
CA GLY A 24 15.60 -0.10 37.24
C GLY A 24 16.98 -0.73 37.49
N ASN A 25 17.01 -2.00 37.91
CA ASN A 25 18.28 -2.70 38.20
C ASN A 25 19.00 -3.15 36.91
N ASN A 26 18.24 -3.42 35.84
CA ASN A 26 18.78 -3.88 34.58
C ASN A 26 18.12 -3.13 33.42
N GLY A 27 18.87 -2.88 32.34
CA GLY A 27 18.34 -2.43 31.06
C GLY A 27 17.63 -3.56 30.30
N ILE A 28 16.88 -3.20 29.27
CA ILE A 28 16.23 -4.16 28.37
C ILE A 28 17.30 -4.75 27.44
N SER A 29 17.43 -6.08 27.43
CA SER A 29 18.35 -6.76 26.51
C SER A 29 17.77 -6.79 25.09
N LEU A 30 18.63 -6.93 24.08
CA LEU A 30 18.26 -6.99 22.66
C LEU A 30 17.18 -8.07 22.40
N ASN A 31 17.36 -9.26 22.99
CA ASN A 31 16.40 -10.37 22.85
C ASN A 31 15.03 -10.03 23.44
N VAL A 32 14.98 -9.35 24.59
CA VAL A 32 13.71 -8.92 25.19
C VAL A 32 13.05 -7.83 24.35
N ALA A 33 13.83 -6.87 23.85
CA ALA A 33 13.33 -5.82 22.95
C ALA A 33 12.74 -6.41 21.66
N ASP A 34 13.41 -7.38 21.03
CA ASP A 34 12.92 -8.05 19.83
C ASP A 34 11.58 -8.76 20.06
N ARG A 35 11.44 -9.44 21.20
CA ARG A 35 10.18 -10.10 21.57
C ARG A 35 9.04 -9.12 21.83
N ILE A 36 9.35 -7.98 22.47
CA ILE A 36 8.38 -6.91 22.71
C ILE A 36 7.91 -6.33 21.38
N VAL A 37 8.85 -5.91 20.51
CA VAL A 37 8.52 -5.27 19.22
C VAL A 37 7.78 -6.25 18.29
N SER A 38 8.08 -7.55 18.33
CA SER A 38 7.33 -8.56 17.58
C SER A 38 5.85 -8.64 17.96
N LYS A 39 5.51 -8.36 19.24
CA LYS A 39 4.12 -8.35 19.73
C LYS A 39 3.49 -6.96 19.71
N PHE A 40 4.30 -5.94 19.84
CA PHE A 40 3.92 -4.52 19.89
C PHE A 40 4.73 -3.73 18.86
N PRO A 41 4.46 -3.93 17.56
CA PRO A 41 5.22 -3.29 16.49
C PRO A 41 5.17 -1.75 16.50
N GLN A 42 4.24 -1.14 17.25
CA GLN A 42 4.16 0.31 17.46
C GLN A 42 5.24 0.86 18.40
N ILE A 43 5.95 0.02 19.16
CA ILE A 43 6.98 0.47 20.11
C ILE A 43 8.32 0.54 19.38
N ASP A 44 9.02 1.68 19.55
CA ASP A 44 10.36 1.86 18.99
C ASP A 44 11.39 1.01 19.73
N LYS A 45 12.18 0.23 18.97
CA LYS A 45 13.18 -0.68 19.53
C LYS A 45 14.36 0.08 20.13
N LEU A 46 14.78 1.19 19.52
CA LEU A 46 15.88 2.00 20.00
C LEU A 46 15.50 2.64 21.34
N TRP A 47 14.27 3.18 21.43
CA TRP A 47 13.76 3.70 22.69
C TRP A 47 13.72 2.64 23.79
N LEU A 48 13.30 1.41 23.50
CA LEU A 48 13.32 0.32 24.48
C LEU A 48 14.72 0.01 25.01
N LEU A 49 15.75 0.13 24.16
CA LEU A 49 17.13 -0.21 24.51
C LEU A 49 17.89 0.93 25.19
N THR A 50 17.63 2.17 24.77
CA THR A 50 18.45 3.34 25.16
C THR A 50 17.69 4.33 26.03
N GLY A 51 16.36 4.34 25.96
CA GLY A 51 15.52 5.41 26.54
C GLY A 51 15.53 6.71 25.73
N GLU A 52 16.27 6.78 24.61
CA GLU A 52 16.36 7.95 23.75
C GLU A 52 15.31 7.89 22.62
N GLY A 53 14.80 9.06 22.24
CA GLY A 53 13.77 9.17 21.19
C GLY A 53 12.35 9.06 21.72
N GLN A 54 11.44 8.65 20.86
CA GLN A 54 10.01 8.51 21.19
C GLN A 54 9.67 7.04 21.46
N MET A 55 8.86 6.79 22.52
CA MET A 55 8.40 5.45 22.90
C MET A 55 7.64 4.74 21.77
N PHE A 56 6.81 5.47 21.07
CA PHE A 56 6.10 4.93 19.91
C PHE A 56 6.89 5.30 18.66
N ALA A 57 7.27 4.27 17.91
CA ALA A 57 7.78 4.49 16.58
C ALA A 57 6.72 5.29 15.82
N ASP A 58 7.11 6.49 15.38
CA ASP A 58 6.19 7.37 14.67
C ASP A 58 5.62 6.59 13.49
N ALA A 59 4.30 6.43 13.45
CA ALA A 59 3.63 5.78 12.33
C ALA A 59 3.98 6.47 11.00
N ARG A 60 4.44 7.72 11.07
CA ARG A 60 4.98 8.48 9.95
C ARG A 60 6.37 8.06 9.50
N GLN A 61 7.16 7.37 10.36
CA GLN A 61 8.51 6.86 10.01
C GLN A 61 8.49 5.41 9.53
N ARG A 62 7.40 4.67 9.79
CA ARG A 62 7.16 3.38 9.14
C ARG A 62 6.50 3.67 7.81
N GLY A 63 7.29 3.77 6.77
CA GLY A 63 6.75 3.69 5.43
C GLY A 63 5.88 2.43 5.33
N MET A 64 4.71 2.56 4.73
CA MET A 64 3.90 1.41 4.39
C MET A 64 4.72 0.55 3.42
N GLN A 65 4.96 -0.70 3.79
CA GLN A 65 5.54 -1.68 2.87
C GLN A 65 4.43 -2.16 1.95
N ILE A 66 4.59 -1.91 0.67
CA ILE A 66 3.65 -2.35 -0.35
C ILE A 66 4.38 -3.23 -1.36
N PRO A 67 3.82 -4.39 -1.75
CA PRO A 67 4.43 -5.25 -2.75
C PRO A 67 4.53 -4.51 -4.08
N PHE A 68 5.72 -4.55 -4.67
CA PHE A 68 6.00 -4.00 -5.99
C PHE A 68 6.15 -5.12 -7.01
N TYR A 69 5.38 -5.02 -8.07
CA TYR A 69 5.44 -5.89 -9.23
C TYR A 69 6.04 -5.12 -10.40
N ASN A 70 7.26 -5.44 -10.77
CA ASN A 70 7.97 -4.81 -11.90
C ASN A 70 7.42 -5.33 -13.24
N THR A 71 6.14 -5.12 -13.44
CA THR A 71 5.41 -5.55 -14.65
C THR A 71 4.32 -4.54 -14.98
N ASP A 72 3.89 -4.53 -16.25
CA ASP A 72 2.90 -3.59 -16.74
C ASP A 72 1.52 -3.85 -16.13
N VAL A 73 0.93 -2.79 -15.55
CA VAL A 73 -0.34 -2.86 -14.83
C VAL A 73 -1.50 -3.24 -15.76
N GLU A 74 -1.55 -2.71 -16.99
CA GLU A 74 -2.65 -2.97 -17.91
C GLU A 74 -2.63 -4.41 -18.44
N GLN A 75 -1.45 -5.05 -18.47
CA GLN A 75 -1.30 -6.42 -18.95
C GLN A 75 -1.52 -7.48 -17.87
N HIS A 76 -1.16 -7.19 -16.63
CA HIS A 76 -0.98 -8.24 -15.62
C HIS A 76 -1.86 -8.11 -14.38
N ILE A 77 -2.47 -6.95 -14.10
CA ILE A 77 -3.25 -6.76 -12.86
C ILE A 77 -4.46 -7.70 -12.75
N ALA A 78 -5.04 -8.12 -13.88
CA ALA A 78 -6.14 -9.09 -13.91
C ALA A 78 -5.73 -10.50 -13.46
N SER A 79 -4.42 -10.78 -13.40
CA SER A 79 -3.85 -12.07 -12.99
C SER A 79 -2.85 -11.91 -11.84
N LEU A 80 -3.10 -10.95 -10.95
CA LEU A 80 -2.24 -10.58 -9.83
C LEU A 80 -1.94 -11.77 -8.90
N ASP A 81 -2.87 -12.70 -8.75
CA ASP A 81 -2.74 -13.94 -7.99
C ASP A 81 -1.63 -14.88 -8.47
N ARG A 82 -1.13 -14.68 -9.71
CA ARG A 82 -0.06 -15.47 -10.32
C ARG A 82 1.28 -14.77 -10.35
N LEU A 83 1.34 -13.55 -9.85
CA LEU A 83 2.56 -12.74 -9.83
C LEU A 83 3.26 -12.86 -8.49
N GLU A 84 4.60 -12.88 -8.53
CA GLU A 84 5.44 -12.72 -7.36
C GLU A 84 5.93 -11.27 -7.30
N ALA A 85 5.85 -10.66 -6.11
CA ALA A 85 6.41 -9.33 -5.91
C ALA A 85 7.92 -9.38 -6.01
N GLU A 86 8.53 -8.43 -6.74
CA GLU A 86 9.97 -8.33 -6.88
C GLU A 86 10.63 -7.81 -5.59
N CYS A 87 9.97 -6.87 -4.93
CA CYS A 87 10.39 -6.32 -3.63
C CYS A 87 9.22 -5.62 -2.95
N ASP A 88 9.44 -5.17 -1.72
CA ASP A 88 8.54 -4.24 -1.04
C ASP A 88 9.03 -2.80 -1.21
N LEU A 89 8.15 -1.92 -1.65
CA LEU A 89 8.40 -0.49 -1.62
C LEU A 89 7.99 0.09 -0.27
N VAL A 90 8.90 0.85 0.33
CA VAL A 90 8.61 1.64 1.53
C VAL A 90 8.25 3.06 1.10
N VAL A 91 6.97 3.41 1.17
CA VAL A 91 6.47 4.72 0.74
C VAL A 91 5.97 5.50 1.95
N LEU A 92 6.49 6.72 2.14
CA LEU A 92 6.06 7.67 3.18
C LEU A 92 5.20 8.76 2.56
N PRO A 93 4.23 9.27 3.22
CA PRO A 93 3.07 8.74 3.91
C PRO A 93 1.89 8.63 2.94
N VAL A 94 2.01 7.79 1.93
CA VAL A 94 0.87 7.47 1.05
C VAL A 94 0.05 6.42 1.78
N GLY A 95 -0.86 6.88 2.64
CA GLY A 95 -1.71 5.99 3.40
C GLY A 95 -2.54 5.11 2.48
N ASP A 96 -2.64 3.83 2.84
CA ASP A 96 -3.64 2.90 2.35
C ASP A 96 -3.50 2.53 0.86
N CYS A 97 -2.34 1.95 0.48
CA CYS A 97 -2.11 1.30 -0.80
C CYS A 97 -1.93 -0.20 -0.61
N ASP A 98 -2.41 -1.01 -1.55
CA ASP A 98 -2.30 -2.46 -1.48
C ASP A 98 -1.10 -2.99 -2.29
N LEU A 99 -0.74 -2.29 -3.37
CA LEU A 99 0.36 -2.73 -4.26
C LEU A 99 0.89 -1.58 -5.13
N ALA A 100 2.05 -1.82 -5.75
CA ALA A 100 2.64 -0.95 -6.75
C ALA A 100 2.96 -1.74 -8.02
N MET A 101 2.71 -1.15 -9.19
CA MET A 101 3.02 -1.72 -10.50
C MET A 101 3.52 -0.66 -11.47
N VAL A 102 4.15 -1.09 -12.56
CA VAL A 102 4.60 -0.17 -13.62
C VAL A 102 3.47 0.09 -14.60
N TYR A 103 3.30 1.34 -15.01
CA TYR A 103 2.41 1.71 -16.12
C TYR A 103 3.26 2.06 -17.35
N ASN A 104 3.06 1.31 -18.43
CA ASN A 104 3.74 1.53 -19.72
C ASN A 104 2.79 1.99 -20.83
N GLY A 105 1.50 2.14 -20.52
CA GLY A 105 0.50 2.65 -21.45
C GLY A 105 0.79 4.08 -21.90
N ARG A 106 0.24 4.47 -23.05
CA ARG A 106 0.41 5.82 -23.60
C ARG A 106 -0.81 6.71 -23.44
N ALA A 107 -1.95 6.11 -23.15
CA ALA A 107 -3.21 6.84 -23.18
C ALA A 107 -3.36 7.90 -22.08
N MET A 108 -2.55 7.83 -21.03
CA MET A 108 -2.53 8.86 -20.00
C MET A 108 -1.56 10.02 -20.29
N GLY A 109 -0.72 9.91 -21.32
CA GLY A 109 0.19 10.96 -21.74
C GLY A 109 1.05 11.52 -20.62
N ALA A 110 1.10 12.84 -20.48
CA ALA A 110 1.85 13.53 -19.44
C ALA A 110 1.25 13.36 -18.02
N VAL A 111 -0.01 12.94 -17.89
CA VAL A 111 -0.68 12.74 -16.60
C VAL A 111 -0.07 11.55 -15.86
N VAL A 112 0.17 10.46 -16.61
CA VAL A 112 0.89 9.27 -16.15
C VAL A 112 1.79 8.81 -17.30
N PRO A 113 3.05 9.29 -17.35
CA PRO A 113 3.98 8.89 -18.40
C PRO A 113 4.31 7.38 -18.37
N PRO A 114 4.63 6.77 -19.52
CA PRO A 114 5.14 5.40 -19.54
C PRO A 114 6.37 5.23 -18.63
N GLY A 115 6.47 4.10 -17.92
CA GLY A 115 7.51 3.84 -16.93
C GLY A 115 7.19 4.37 -15.53
N THR A 116 6.04 5.02 -15.33
CA THR A 116 5.60 5.48 -14.01
C THR A 116 5.23 4.28 -13.12
N ILE A 117 5.74 4.26 -11.89
CA ILE A 117 5.25 3.33 -10.88
C ILE A 117 3.98 3.92 -10.26
N VAL A 118 2.86 3.24 -10.39
CA VAL A 118 1.57 3.62 -9.84
C VAL A 118 1.31 2.86 -8.53
N LEU A 119 0.92 3.59 -7.49
CA LEU A 119 0.54 3.07 -6.18
C LEU A 119 -0.97 2.88 -6.17
N LEU A 120 -1.42 1.66 -5.93
CA LEU A 120 -2.79 1.24 -6.17
C LEU A 120 -3.49 0.77 -4.90
N LYS A 121 -4.77 1.12 -4.79
CA LYS A 121 -5.71 0.64 -3.78
C LYS A 121 -6.88 -0.06 -4.45
N ALA A 122 -7.11 -1.33 -4.11
CA ALA A 122 -8.33 -2.04 -4.52
C ALA A 122 -9.54 -1.41 -3.83
N ILE A 123 -10.58 -1.15 -4.59
CA ILE A 123 -11.84 -0.59 -4.09
C ILE A 123 -13.03 -1.28 -4.74
N ASP A 124 -14.18 -1.14 -4.13
CA ASP A 124 -15.45 -1.57 -4.74
C ASP A 124 -15.87 -0.59 -5.86
N ALA A 125 -16.55 -1.09 -6.87
CA ALA A 125 -16.94 -0.28 -8.04
C ALA A 125 -17.91 0.86 -7.68
N ASP A 126 -18.69 0.73 -6.62
CA ASP A 126 -19.59 1.75 -6.10
C ASP A 126 -18.85 2.89 -5.36
N ALA A 127 -17.59 2.67 -4.98
CA ALA A 127 -16.73 3.69 -4.37
C ALA A 127 -15.98 4.58 -5.40
N ILE A 128 -16.26 4.43 -6.69
CA ILE A 128 -15.67 5.26 -7.75
C ILE A 128 -16.13 6.71 -7.60
N ILE A 129 -15.17 7.61 -7.48
CA ILE A 129 -15.40 9.07 -7.50
C ILE A 129 -15.07 9.60 -8.90
N PRO A 130 -16.05 10.12 -9.64
CA PRO A 130 -15.80 10.68 -10.97
C PRO A 130 -14.79 11.83 -10.93
N GLY A 131 -13.81 11.77 -11.82
CA GLY A 131 -12.75 12.78 -11.94
C GLY A 131 -11.39 12.29 -11.48
N GLU A 132 -11.31 11.16 -10.82
CA GLU A 132 -10.07 10.56 -10.35
C GLU A 132 -9.56 9.46 -11.30
N GLU A 133 -8.31 9.04 -11.08
CA GLU A 133 -7.59 8.06 -11.88
C GLU A 133 -7.77 6.66 -11.30
N TYR A 134 -8.09 5.71 -12.17
CA TYR A 134 -8.30 4.31 -11.80
C TYR A 134 -7.70 3.36 -12.85
N VAL A 135 -7.25 2.21 -12.40
CA VAL A 135 -7.12 1.04 -13.26
C VAL A 135 -8.44 0.29 -13.22
N ILE A 136 -9.11 0.19 -14.35
CA ILE A 136 -10.39 -0.49 -14.53
C ILE A 136 -10.12 -1.82 -15.22
N VAL A 137 -10.59 -2.89 -14.59
CA VAL A 137 -10.54 -4.26 -15.13
C VAL A 137 -11.94 -4.65 -15.57
N CYS A 138 -12.13 -4.87 -16.86
CA CYS A 138 -13.33 -5.44 -17.44
C CYS A 138 -12.96 -6.75 -18.14
N GLN A 139 -13.98 -7.55 -18.53
CA GLN A 139 -13.76 -8.83 -19.23
C GLN A 139 -12.86 -8.73 -20.48
N LYS A 140 -12.90 -7.59 -21.18
CA LYS A 140 -12.21 -7.39 -22.47
C LYS A 140 -11.15 -6.30 -22.44
N ILE A 141 -11.12 -5.48 -21.42
CA ILE A 141 -10.28 -4.28 -21.35
C ILE A 141 -9.71 -4.17 -19.95
N VAL A 142 -8.40 -3.97 -19.88
CA VAL A 142 -7.71 -3.50 -18.68
C VAL A 142 -7.06 -2.18 -19.04
N THR A 143 -7.37 -1.10 -18.31
CA THR A 143 -6.83 0.20 -18.67
C THR A 143 -6.79 1.17 -17.51
N LEU A 144 -5.76 2.02 -17.49
CA LEU A 144 -5.65 3.16 -16.58
C LEU A 144 -6.25 4.39 -17.26
N ARG A 145 -7.27 5.00 -16.63
CA ARG A 145 -8.00 6.17 -17.15
C ARG A 145 -8.49 7.07 -16.01
N ILE A 146 -8.88 8.27 -16.39
CA ILE A 146 -9.71 9.13 -15.55
C ILE A 146 -11.15 8.67 -15.72
N VAL A 147 -11.81 8.28 -14.63
CA VAL A 147 -13.21 7.85 -14.70
C VAL A 147 -14.15 9.05 -14.57
N ARG A 148 -15.13 9.13 -15.44
CA ARG A 148 -16.20 10.14 -15.43
C ARG A 148 -17.56 9.45 -15.45
N ALA A 149 -18.59 10.14 -14.96
CA ALA A 149 -19.95 9.73 -15.18
C ALA A 149 -20.25 9.78 -16.70
N ALA A 150 -20.95 8.75 -17.21
CA ALA A 150 -21.48 8.80 -18.55
C ALA A 150 -22.89 9.42 -18.55
N ASP A 151 -23.38 9.83 -19.72
CA ASP A 151 -24.72 10.39 -19.86
C ASP A 151 -25.83 9.38 -19.62
N ALA A 152 -25.52 8.08 -19.71
CA ALA A 152 -26.45 6.98 -19.44
C ALA A 152 -26.20 6.40 -18.04
N GLU A 153 -27.28 6.15 -17.32
CA GLU A 153 -27.25 5.52 -16.00
C GLU A 153 -26.59 4.13 -16.07
N GLY A 154 -25.83 3.78 -15.03
CA GLY A 154 -25.12 2.50 -14.96
C GLY A 154 -23.91 2.38 -15.86
N LYS A 155 -23.41 3.49 -16.41
CA LYS A 155 -22.21 3.52 -17.26
C LYS A 155 -21.16 4.50 -16.74
N TYR A 156 -19.90 4.16 -17.03
CA TYR A 156 -18.75 5.03 -16.82
C TYR A 156 -18.08 5.38 -18.14
N ARG A 157 -17.59 6.59 -18.22
CA ARG A 157 -16.75 7.08 -19.31
C ARG A 157 -15.31 7.10 -18.84
N LEU A 158 -14.45 6.32 -19.48
CA LEU A 158 -13.03 6.20 -19.20
C LEU A 158 -12.28 7.14 -20.13
N VAL A 159 -11.81 8.25 -19.56
CA VAL A 159 -11.22 9.37 -20.30
C VAL A 159 -9.70 9.23 -20.30
N PRO A 160 -9.02 9.32 -21.45
CA PRO A 160 -7.57 9.33 -21.51
C PRO A 160 -6.99 10.67 -21.04
N GLY A 161 -5.76 10.66 -20.57
CA GLY A 161 -4.99 11.89 -20.32
C GLY A 161 -4.53 12.55 -21.63
N ASP A 162 -4.17 11.75 -22.62
CA ASP A 162 -3.84 12.17 -23.98
C ASP A 162 -5.06 12.10 -24.89
N ARG A 163 -5.82 13.19 -24.96
CA ARG A 163 -7.05 13.29 -25.74
C ARG A 163 -6.82 13.55 -27.23
N GLU A 164 -5.61 13.86 -27.60
CA GLU A 164 -5.28 14.09 -29.02
C GLU A 164 -5.14 12.76 -29.78
N ASN A 165 -4.62 11.73 -29.07
CA ASN A 165 -4.31 10.44 -29.69
C ASN A 165 -5.23 9.30 -29.26
N PHE A 166 -6.03 9.49 -28.20
CA PHE A 166 -6.89 8.43 -27.65
C PHE A 166 -8.30 8.94 -27.37
N ASP A 167 -9.28 8.11 -27.73
CA ASP A 167 -10.70 8.37 -27.49
C ASP A 167 -11.17 7.91 -26.12
N ASP A 168 -12.33 8.45 -25.68
CA ASP A 168 -13.05 8.00 -24.52
C ASP A 168 -13.61 6.58 -24.75
N ILE A 169 -13.56 5.75 -23.71
CA ILE A 169 -14.17 4.42 -23.71
C ILE A 169 -15.37 4.43 -22.78
N VAL A 170 -16.52 3.95 -23.23
CA VAL A 170 -17.71 3.80 -22.39
C VAL A 170 -17.88 2.33 -22.01
N VAL A 171 -18.00 2.06 -20.71
CA VAL A 171 -18.19 0.71 -20.15
C VAL A 171 -19.46 0.67 -19.29
N ASN A 172 -20.12 -0.49 -19.21
CA ASN A 172 -21.19 -0.67 -18.23
C ASN A 172 -20.57 -0.94 -16.85
N ALA A 173 -21.17 -0.44 -15.80
CA ALA A 173 -20.73 -0.71 -14.44
C ALA A 173 -20.74 -2.22 -14.14
N SER A 174 -21.70 -2.97 -14.71
CA SER A 174 -21.82 -4.42 -14.57
C SER A 174 -20.69 -5.23 -15.22
N ASP A 175 -19.95 -4.64 -16.16
CA ASP A 175 -18.85 -5.30 -16.86
C ASP A 175 -17.51 -5.15 -16.12
N ILE A 176 -17.49 -4.31 -15.09
CA ILE A 176 -16.30 -4.06 -14.28
C ILE A 176 -16.12 -5.20 -13.28
N THR A 177 -14.99 -5.88 -13.35
CA THR A 177 -14.64 -6.99 -12.45
C THR A 177 -13.78 -6.57 -11.29
N SER A 178 -12.92 -5.56 -11.48
CA SER A 178 -12.07 -5.01 -10.42
C SER A 178 -11.73 -3.55 -10.69
N VAL A 179 -11.55 -2.79 -9.61
CA VAL A 179 -11.18 -1.37 -9.66
C VAL A 179 -10.03 -1.12 -8.72
N TYR A 180 -9.02 -0.42 -9.22
CA TYR A 180 -7.90 0.03 -8.40
C TYR A 180 -7.75 1.55 -8.52
N LYS A 181 -7.89 2.25 -7.40
CA LYS A 181 -7.67 3.69 -7.33
C LYS A 181 -6.17 3.99 -7.36
N VAL A 182 -5.76 4.94 -8.18
CA VAL A 182 -4.38 5.47 -8.14
C VAL A 182 -4.26 6.41 -6.96
N LYS A 183 -3.46 6.03 -5.98
CA LYS A 183 -3.23 6.80 -4.74
C LYS A 183 -1.95 7.64 -4.83
N GLY A 184 -1.03 7.25 -5.68
CA GLY A 184 0.23 7.96 -5.89
C GLY A 184 0.94 7.51 -7.16
N LYS A 185 1.92 8.30 -7.56
CA LYS A 185 2.73 8.08 -8.77
C LYS A 185 4.19 8.39 -8.45
N LEU A 186 5.10 7.48 -8.83
CA LEU A 186 6.54 7.71 -8.80
C LEU A 186 7.03 7.83 -10.25
N ILE A 187 7.36 9.03 -10.65
CA ILE A 187 7.87 9.33 -12.00
C ILE A 187 9.39 9.41 -11.90
N ILE A 188 10.07 8.52 -12.62
CA ILE A 188 11.54 8.50 -12.69
C ILE A 188 11.92 9.26 -13.96
N ASN A 189 12.45 10.44 -13.80
CA ASN A 189 12.99 11.21 -14.93
C ASN A 189 14.40 10.69 -15.22
N SER A 190 14.58 10.10 -16.38
CA SER A 190 15.89 9.66 -16.89
C SER A 190 16.55 10.78 -17.71
#